data_2facc546c2398b80f6bab26349e5b9b7
#
_entry.id   2facc546c2398b80f6bab26349e5b9b7
#
_cell.length_a   1.000
_cell.length_b   1.000
_cell.length_c   1.000
_cell.angle_alpha   90.00
_cell.angle_beta   90.00
_cell.angle_gamma   90.00
#
_symmetry.space_group_name_H-M   'P 1'
#
loop_
_entity.id
_entity.type
_entity.pdbx_description
1 polymer ?
#
loop_
_entity_poly.entity_id
_entity_poly.type
_entity_poly.pdbx_seq_one_letter_code
_entity_poly.pdbx_strand_id
1 'polypeptide(L)'
;YKPKNRLIDLTSYEDKALFLEGTGSMVLDRVHQICYAAIGPRTHQEVLDVWGERLGYKIVSFESHQNSHSDDLIYHTNVMMSIGTTWAAICVESIRDLVACEKILDELMSSNKEIIDLSYEEIYGFGGNILEIENQRGESIIVMSETAFNNLKVDTKTKLSRHGKIVFAPIPTIEKLGGGSV
;
A
#
# COMPACT_ATOMS: atom_id res chain seq x y z
N TYR A 1 9.62 2.00 26.88
CA TYR A 1 8.84 0.86 26.39
C TYR A 1 9.82 -0.27 26.07
N LYS A 2 9.84 -1.32 26.88
CA LYS A 2 10.59 -2.53 26.51
C LYS A 2 9.64 -3.44 25.76
N PRO A 3 9.86 -3.69 24.45
CA PRO A 3 9.03 -4.64 23.74
C PRO A 3 9.15 -6.01 24.42
N LYS A 4 8.03 -6.57 24.87
CA LYS A 4 7.96 -7.95 25.37
C LYS A 4 8.10 -8.98 24.24
N ASN A 5 8.25 -8.50 23.01
CA ASN A 5 8.18 -9.28 21.80
C ASN A 5 9.59 -9.63 21.30
N ARG A 6 9.71 -10.81 20.76
CA ARG A 6 10.94 -11.31 20.14
C ARG A 6 11.32 -10.40 18.96
N LEU A 7 12.53 -9.86 19.00
CA LEU A 7 13.12 -9.14 17.87
C LEU A 7 13.39 -10.15 16.74
N ILE A 8 12.93 -9.80 15.53
CA ILE A 8 13.27 -10.53 14.31
C ILE A 8 14.21 -9.61 13.52
N ASP A 9 15.45 -10.00 13.44
CA ASP A 9 16.48 -9.27 12.71
C ASP A 9 16.64 -9.86 11.30
N LEU A 10 16.49 -9.02 10.28
CA LEU A 10 16.63 -9.36 8.86
C LEU A 10 17.76 -8.53 8.21
N THR A 11 18.53 -7.74 8.96
CA THR A 11 19.55 -6.85 8.42
C THR A 11 20.66 -7.57 7.63
N SER A 12 20.91 -8.85 7.93
CA SER A 12 21.87 -9.68 7.19
C SER A 12 21.55 -9.86 5.69
N TYR A 13 20.32 -9.58 5.27
CA TYR A 13 19.95 -9.61 3.86
C TYR A 13 20.48 -8.40 3.09
N GLU A 14 20.74 -7.27 3.77
CA GLU A 14 21.35 -6.07 3.16
C GLU A 14 22.76 -6.38 2.63
N ASP A 15 23.52 -7.24 3.29
CA ASP A 15 24.84 -7.69 2.83
C ASP A 15 24.78 -8.42 1.47
N LYS A 16 23.61 -8.93 1.10
CA LYS A 16 23.31 -9.60 -0.18
C LYS A 16 22.63 -8.67 -1.18
N ALA A 17 22.50 -7.37 -0.87
CA ALA A 17 21.70 -6.41 -1.62
C ALA A 17 20.21 -6.83 -1.78
N LEU A 18 19.63 -7.50 -0.78
CA LEU A 18 18.23 -7.88 -0.70
C LEU A 18 17.52 -7.00 0.32
N PHE A 19 16.49 -6.30 -0.13
CA PHE A 19 15.82 -5.27 0.66
C PHE A 19 14.35 -5.57 0.88
N LEU A 20 13.82 -5.12 2.01
CA LEU A 20 12.39 -5.07 2.35
C LEU A 20 12.16 -3.81 3.19
N GLU A 21 11.73 -2.72 2.56
CA GLU A 21 11.69 -1.39 3.17
C GLU A 21 10.37 -1.11 3.93
N GLY A 22 10.04 -1.98 4.87
CA GLY A 22 8.93 -1.78 5.82
C GLY A 22 7.59 -1.46 5.16
N THR A 23 6.94 -0.41 5.60
CA THR A 23 5.61 0.01 5.10
C THR A 23 5.61 0.59 3.68
N GLY A 24 6.76 0.91 3.12
CA GLY A 24 6.89 1.22 1.69
C GLY A 24 6.68 -0.02 0.85
N SER A 25 7.40 -1.09 1.16
CA SER A 25 7.37 -2.36 0.45
C SER A 25 6.10 -3.17 0.69
N MET A 26 5.46 -3.01 1.84
CA MET A 26 4.37 -3.88 2.31
C MET A 26 3.12 -3.09 2.68
N VAL A 27 1.98 -3.45 2.09
CA VAL A 27 0.65 -3.00 2.50
C VAL A 27 -0.04 -4.14 3.22
N LEU A 28 -0.40 -3.92 4.49
CA LEU A 28 -0.81 -5.00 5.40
C LEU A 28 -2.31 -4.96 5.71
N ASP A 29 -3.03 -6.00 5.33
CA ASP A 29 -4.32 -6.31 5.96
C ASP A 29 -4.05 -7.03 7.28
N ARG A 30 -4.05 -6.28 8.36
CA ARG A 30 -3.74 -6.79 9.70
C ARG A 30 -4.86 -7.67 10.28
N VAL A 31 -6.08 -7.49 9.81
CA VAL A 31 -7.26 -8.26 10.26
C VAL A 31 -7.17 -9.68 9.71
N HIS A 32 -6.89 -9.82 8.41
CA HIS A 32 -6.82 -11.11 7.73
C HIS A 32 -5.39 -11.67 7.65
N GLN A 33 -4.39 -10.95 8.19
CA GLN A 33 -2.97 -11.31 8.13
C GLN A 33 -2.48 -11.57 6.70
N ILE A 34 -2.81 -10.63 5.79
CA ILE A 34 -2.37 -10.67 4.40
C ILE A 34 -1.42 -9.49 4.16
N CYS A 35 -0.31 -9.78 3.49
CA CYS A 35 0.65 -8.79 3.05
C CYS A 35 0.63 -8.71 1.52
N TYR A 36 0.29 -7.55 0.99
CA TYR A 36 0.38 -7.22 -0.43
C TYR A 36 1.71 -6.51 -0.68
N ALA A 37 2.48 -6.97 -1.67
CA ALA A 37 3.81 -6.45 -1.93
C ALA A 37 4.14 -6.42 -3.43
N ALA A 38 4.39 -5.24 -3.96
CA ALA A 38 4.92 -5.03 -5.30
C ALA A 38 6.43 -5.33 -5.30
N ILE A 39 6.84 -6.38 -6.01
CA ILE A 39 8.24 -6.79 -6.13
C ILE A 39 8.99 -5.76 -6.99
N GLY A 40 10.17 -5.39 -6.54
CA GLY A 40 10.98 -4.38 -7.20
C GLY A 40 12.32 -4.17 -6.49
N PRO A 41 13.06 -3.11 -6.83
CA PRO A 41 14.42 -2.89 -6.33
C PRO A 41 14.51 -2.71 -4.81
N ARG A 42 13.40 -2.44 -4.12
CA ARG A 42 13.31 -2.23 -2.67
C ARG A 42 12.45 -3.26 -1.95
N THR A 43 11.96 -4.28 -2.68
CA THR A 43 11.08 -5.34 -2.18
C THR A 43 11.48 -6.67 -2.82
N HIS A 44 12.27 -7.47 -2.13
CA HIS A 44 12.76 -8.75 -2.65
C HIS A 44 11.96 -9.92 -2.10
N GLN A 45 11.54 -10.81 -2.98
CA GLN A 45 10.71 -11.97 -2.64
C GLN A 45 11.32 -12.84 -1.53
N GLU A 46 12.63 -13.10 -1.58
CA GLU A 46 13.33 -13.94 -0.58
C GLU A 46 13.16 -13.40 0.84
N VAL A 47 13.33 -12.08 1.03
CA VAL A 47 13.20 -11.45 2.36
C VAL A 47 11.73 -11.38 2.78
N LEU A 48 10.84 -11.11 1.82
CA LEU A 48 9.41 -11.05 2.04
C LEU A 48 8.84 -12.40 2.52
N ASP A 49 9.28 -13.51 1.91
CA ASP A 49 8.86 -14.85 2.30
C ASP A 49 9.28 -15.18 3.73
N VAL A 50 10.54 -14.91 4.08
CA VAL A 50 11.05 -15.10 5.44
C VAL A 50 10.30 -14.22 6.45
N TRP A 51 9.99 -12.97 6.09
CA TRP A 51 9.20 -12.07 6.92
C TRP A 51 7.78 -12.62 7.14
N GLY A 52 7.13 -13.06 6.06
CA GLY A 52 5.78 -13.62 6.11
C GLY A 52 5.69 -14.88 6.96
N GLU A 53 6.61 -15.81 6.77
CA GLU A 53 6.69 -17.05 7.57
C GLU A 53 6.85 -16.75 9.07
N ARG A 54 7.77 -15.84 9.42
CA ARG A 54 8.07 -15.50 10.82
C ARG A 54 6.96 -14.76 11.55
N LEU A 55 6.15 -13.99 10.82
CA LEU A 55 5.07 -13.18 11.38
C LEU A 55 3.68 -13.73 11.11
N GLY A 56 3.57 -14.84 10.37
CA GLY A 56 2.30 -15.52 10.10
C GLY A 56 1.43 -14.77 9.09
N TYR A 57 2.04 -14.03 8.14
CA TYR A 57 1.31 -13.36 7.08
C TYR A 57 1.28 -14.19 5.80
N LYS A 58 0.10 -14.28 5.17
CA LYS A 58 -0.04 -14.74 3.79
C LYS A 58 0.54 -13.69 2.87
N ILE A 59 1.45 -14.07 1.98
CA ILE A 59 2.07 -13.17 1.02
C ILE A 59 1.29 -13.20 -0.29
N VAL A 60 0.96 -12.02 -0.78
CA VAL A 60 0.41 -11.75 -2.12
C VAL A 60 1.36 -10.79 -2.80
N SER A 61 2.32 -11.36 -3.54
CA SER A 61 3.34 -10.60 -4.26
C SER A 61 3.00 -10.50 -5.75
N PHE A 62 3.40 -9.40 -6.38
CA PHE A 62 3.13 -9.08 -7.78
C PHE A 62 4.13 -8.04 -8.30
N GLU A 63 4.21 -7.88 -9.60
CA GLU A 63 4.92 -6.77 -10.23
C GLU A 63 3.94 -5.65 -10.58
N SER A 64 4.36 -4.42 -10.37
CA SER A 64 3.60 -3.21 -10.68
C SER A 64 4.49 -2.23 -11.43
N HIS A 65 4.01 -1.68 -12.54
CA HIS A 65 4.79 -0.87 -13.48
C HIS A 65 4.43 0.61 -13.35
N GLN A 66 5.41 1.47 -13.58
CA GLN A 66 5.24 2.92 -13.44
C GLN A 66 4.24 3.51 -14.45
N ASN A 67 4.13 2.93 -15.63
CA ASN A 67 3.16 3.32 -16.65
C ASN A 67 2.93 2.17 -17.63
N SER A 68 1.99 2.33 -18.57
CA SER A 68 1.62 1.29 -19.54
C SER A 68 2.71 0.95 -20.57
N HIS A 69 3.77 1.74 -20.68
CA HIS A 69 4.77 1.65 -21.76
C HIS A 69 6.21 1.38 -21.27
N SER A 70 6.50 1.60 -19.99
CA SER A 70 7.83 1.36 -19.40
C SER A 70 7.86 0.02 -18.66
N ASP A 71 8.98 -0.69 -18.77
CA ASP A 71 9.24 -1.89 -17.95
C ASP A 71 9.72 -1.53 -16.54
N ASP A 72 9.84 -0.23 -16.22
CA ASP A 72 10.23 0.21 -14.90
C ASP A 72 9.17 -0.15 -13.86
N LEU A 73 9.61 -0.83 -12.82
CA LEU A 73 8.75 -1.22 -11.70
C LEU A 73 8.51 -0.06 -10.74
N ILE A 74 7.34 -0.04 -10.14
CA ILE A 74 7.06 0.82 -9.00
C ILE A 74 7.92 0.34 -7.82
N TYR A 75 8.66 1.25 -7.22
CA TYR A 75 9.67 0.93 -6.21
C TYR A 75 9.10 0.57 -4.83
N HIS A 76 7.87 1.00 -4.53
CA HIS A 76 7.17 0.71 -3.28
C HIS A 76 5.69 0.42 -3.50
N THR A 77 5.15 -0.53 -2.78
CA THR A 77 3.73 -0.92 -2.86
C THR A 77 2.81 0.22 -2.45
N ASN A 78 3.18 1.02 -1.44
CA ASN A 78 2.38 2.14 -0.96
C ASN A 78 2.30 3.33 -1.95
N VAL A 79 3.01 3.30 -3.05
CA VAL A 79 2.83 4.26 -4.15
C VAL A 79 1.52 4.00 -4.89
N MET A 80 1.19 2.71 -5.09
CA MET A 80 0.09 2.30 -5.94
C MET A 80 -1.09 1.66 -5.20
N MET A 81 -0.94 1.40 -3.89
CA MET A 81 -1.94 0.69 -3.11
C MET A 81 -1.97 1.16 -1.65
N SER A 82 -3.17 1.29 -1.10
CA SER A 82 -3.43 1.39 0.33
C SER A 82 -4.65 0.56 0.71
N ILE A 83 -4.75 0.19 1.98
CA ILE A 83 -5.82 -0.66 2.48
C ILE A 83 -6.39 -0.11 3.79
N GLY A 84 -7.71 -0.10 3.89
CA GLY A 84 -8.45 0.20 5.10
C GLY A 84 -9.18 -1.04 5.63
N THR A 85 -10.04 -0.82 6.60
CA THR A 85 -10.83 -1.90 7.23
C THR A 85 -11.78 -2.55 6.24
N THR A 86 -12.45 -1.77 5.40
CA THR A 86 -13.49 -2.25 4.46
C THR A 86 -13.24 -1.86 3.00
N TRP A 87 -12.08 -1.32 2.69
CA TRP A 87 -11.72 -0.84 1.35
C TRP A 87 -10.27 -1.11 1.02
N ALA A 88 -9.96 -1.13 -0.27
CA ALA A 88 -8.61 -1.10 -0.80
C ALA A 88 -8.57 -0.17 -2.01
N ALA A 89 -7.72 0.84 -1.97
CA ALA A 89 -7.41 1.67 -3.13
C ALA A 89 -6.17 1.07 -3.82
N ILE A 90 -6.27 0.80 -5.12
CA ILE A 90 -5.23 0.10 -5.87
C ILE A 90 -5.25 0.54 -7.33
N CYS A 91 -4.08 0.77 -7.92
CA CYS A 91 -3.95 1.03 -9.36
C CYS A 91 -3.88 -0.30 -10.11
N VAL A 92 -5.03 -0.79 -10.56
CA VAL A 92 -5.14 -2.11 -11.22
C VAL A 92 -4.39 -2.12 -12.55
N GLU A 93 -4.44 -1.04 -13.32
CA GLU A 93 -3.76 -0.92 -14.61
C GLU A 93 -2.22 -1.00 -14.53
N SER A 94 -1.65 -0.82 -13.33
CA SER A 94 -0.20 -0.96 -13.12
C SER A 94 0.26 -2.43 -13.06
N ILE A 95 -0.66 -3.37 -12.87
CA ILE A 95 -0.40 -4.81 -12.75
C ILE A 95 -0.69 -5.48 -14.10
N ARG A 96 0.36 -5.74 -14.88
CA ARG A 96 0.22 -6.25 -16.24
C ARG A 96 -0.05 -7.76 -16.32
N ASP A 97 0.41 -8.53 -15.33
CA ASP A 97 0.11 -9.95 -15.24
C ASP A 97 -1.35 -10.13 -14.81
N LEU A 98 -2.18 -10.58 -15.74
CA LEU A 98 -3.62 -10.77 -15.52
C LEU A 98 -3.91 -11.82 -14.44
N VAL A 99 -3.08 -12.86 -14.33
CA VAL A 99 -3.26 -13.91 -13.32
C VAL A 99 -2.95 -13.35 -11.93
N ALA A 100 -1.87 -12.59 -11.80
CA ALA A 100 -1.54 -11.91 -10.55
C ALA A 100 -2.61 -10.88 -10.19
N CYS A 101 -3.10 -10.11 -11.16
CA CYS A 101 -4.16 -9.13 -10.98
C CYS A 101 -5.45 -9.79 -10.45
N GLU A 102 -5.96 -10.83 -11.10
CA GLU A 102 -7.13 -11.59 -10.65
C GLU A 102 -6.95 -12.12 -9.22
N LYS A 103 -5.80 -12.73 -8.93
CA LYS A 103 -5.49 -13.24 -7.59
C LYS A 103 -5.54 -12.15 -6.52
N ILE A 104 -5.02 -10.95 -6.80
CA ILE A 104 -5.06 -9.83 -5.85
C ILE A 104 -6.50 -9.38 -5.62
N LEU A 105 -7.27 -9.19 -6.69
CA LEU A 105 -8.66 -8.75 -6.62
C LEU A 105 -9.53 -9.76 -5.87
N ASP A 106 -9.38 -11.05 -6.14
CA ASP A 106 -10.08 -12.12 -5.44
C ASP A 106 -9.75 -12.14 -3.94
N GLU A 107 -8.49 -11.94 -3.59
CA GLU A 107 -8.05 -11.89 -2.20
C GLU A 107 -8.64 -10.69 -1.46
N LEU A 108 -8.66 -9.52 -2.10
CA LEU A 108 -9.27 -8.31 -1.54
C LEU A 108 -10.78 -8.48 -1.36
N MET A 109 -11.48 -9.03 -2.35
CA MET A 109 -12.92 -9.31 -2.27
C MET A 109 -13.24 -10.35 -1.19
N SER A 110 -12.44 -11.42 -1.09
CA SER A 110 -12.59 -12.45 -0.05
C SER A 110 -12.40 -11.89 1.36
N SER A 111 -11.62 -10.81 1.47
CA SER A 111 -11.41 -10.07 2.73
C SER A 111 -12.45 -8.96 2.95
N ASN A 112 -13.57 -8.98 2.22
CA ASN A 112 -14.67 -8.00 2.28
C ASN A 112 -14.21 -6.54 2.04
N LYS A 113 -13.27 -6.31 1.13
CA LYS A 113 -12.84 -4.96 0.75
C LYS A 113 -13.63 -4.47 -0.47
N GLU A 114 -14.14 -3.24 -0.41
CA GLU A 114 -14.55 -2.52 -1.62
C GLU A 114 -13.29 -2.11 -2.37
N ILE A 115 -13.18 -2.52 -3.65
CA ILE A 115 -12.02 -2.16 -4.48
C ILE A 115 -12.27 -0.79 -5.09
N ILE A 116 -11.36 0.14 -4.83
CA ILE A 116 -11.33 1.48 -5.38
C ILE A 116 -10.18 1.55 -6.37
N ASP A 117 -10.50 1.43 -7.64
CA ASP A 117 -9.51 1.44 -8.72
C ASP A 117 -8.99 2.87 -8.94
N LEU A 118 -7.68 3.04 -8.81
CA LEU A 118 -6.94 4.27 -9.02
C LEU A 118 -6.31 4.27 -10.41
N SER A 119 -6.31 5.42 -11.07
CA SER A 119 -5.53 5.60 -12.30
C SER A 119 -4.07 5.95 -11.98
N TYR A 120 -3.18 5.81 -12.98
CA TYR A 120 -1.81 6.31 -12.89
C TYR A 120 -1.74 7.78 -12.47
N GLU A 121 -2.62 8.62 -13.01
CA GLU A 121 -2.66 10.04 -12.65
C GLU A 121 -2.93 10.25 -11.15
N GLU A 122 -3.84 9.46 -10.57
CA GLU A 122 -4.13 9.53 -9.14
C GLU A 122 -2.96 9.05 -8.29
N ILE A 123 -2.28 7.97 -8.65
CA ILE A 123 -1.13 7.47 -7.86
C ILE A 123 0.09 8.39 -7.98
N TYR A 124 0.30 9.06 -9.11
CA TYR A 124 1.33 10.10 -9.23
C TYR A 124 1.02 11.33 -8.40
N GLY A 125 -0.25 11.58 -8.12
CA GLY A 125 -0.70 12.58 -7.15
C GLY A 125 -0.79 12.06 -5.72
N PHE A 126 -0.10 10.96 -5.36
CA PHE A 126 -0.10 10.32 -4.05
C PHE A 126 -1.42 9.63 -3.66
N GLY A 127 -2.35 9.40 -4.58
CA GLY A 127 -3.64 8.75 -4.28
C GLY A 127 -3.54 7.31 -3.74
N GLY A 128 -2.43 6.60 -4.03
CA GLY A 128 -2.12 5.29 -3.44
C GLY A 128 -1.54 5.37 -2.02
N ASN A 129 -1.05 6.55 -1.60
CA ASN A 129 -0.38 6.74 -0.32
C ASN A 129 -1.30 7.46 0.68
N ILE A 130 -2.35 6.78 1.11
CA ILE A 130 -3.36 7.26 2.07
C ILE A 130 -3.49 6.27 3.22
N LEU A 131 -3.97 6.72 4.37
CA LEU A 131 -4.01 5.92 5.59
C LEU A 131 -5.39 6.02 6.26
N GLU A 132 -5.94 4.87 6.70
CA GLU A 132 -7.08 4.83 7.61
C GLU A 132 -6.60 4.78 9.06
N ILE A 133 -7.16 5.65 9.88
CA ILE A 133 -6.99 5.66 11.33
C ILE A 133 -8.35 5.68 12.01
N GLU A 134 -8.39 5.27 13.27
CA GLU A 134 -9.58 5.34 14.11
C GLU A 134 -9.39 6.43 15.18
N ASN A 135 -10.40 7.25 15.39
CA ASN A 135 -10.39 8.23 16.46
C ASN A 135 -10.83 7.61 17.80
N GLN A 136 -10.79 8.38 18.88
CA GLN A 136 -11.16 7.92 20.22
C GLN A 136 -12.64 7.48 20.35
N ARG A 137 -13.48 7.80 19.38
CA ARG A 137 -14.90 7.41 19.33
C ARG A 137 -15.16 6.16 18.49
N GLY A 138 -14.10 5.55 17.93
CA GLY A 138 -14.23 4.42 17.01
C GLY A 138 -14.65 4.82 15.59
N GLU A 139 -14.55 6.10 15.23
CA GLU A 139 -14.91 6.56 13.89
C GLU A 139 -13.70 6.47 12.96
N SER A 140 -13.91 5.92 11.77
CA SER A 140 -12.88 5.81 10.73
C SER A 140 -12.58 7.18 10.10
N ILE A 141 -11.30 7.50 9.97
CA ILE A 141 -10.78 8.70 9.33
C ILE A 141 -9.77 8.29 8.27
N ILE A 142 -9.95 8.77 7.05
CA ILE A 142 -9.01 8.56 5.95
C ILE A 142 -8.15 9.81 5.83
N VAL A 143 -6.85 9.65 6.06
CA VAL A 143 -5.87 10.74 6.09
C VAL A 143 -5.03 10.73 4.84
N MET A 144 -4.77 11.90 4.29
CA MET A 144 -3.94 12.09 3.11
C MET A 144 -3.37 13.52 3.05
N SER A 145 -2.44 13.77 2.14
CA SER A 145 -2.00 15.12 1.84
C SER A 145 -3.05 15.89 1.03
N GLU A 146 -2.95 17.22 1.03
CA GLU A 146 -3.77 18.08 0.16
C GLU A 146 -3.52 17.78 -1.32
N THR A 147 -2.28 17.47 -1.69
CA THR A 147 -1.92 17.06 -3.06
C THR A 147 -2.65 15.78 -3.44
N ALA A 148 -2.64 14.75 -2.58
CA ALA A 148 -3.38 13.51 -2.82
C ALA A 148 -4.88 13.80 -2.98
N PHE A 149 -5.47 14.55 -2.04
CA PHE A 149 -6.89 14.90 -2.11
C PHE A 149 -7.26 15.62 -3.39
N ASN A 150 -6.47 16.59 -3.84
CA ASN A 150 -6.77 17.37 -5.04
C ASN A 150 -6.66 16.54 -6.32
N ASN A 151 -5.73 15.57 -6.39
CA ASN A 151 -5.53 14.72 -7.56
C ASN A 151 -6.50 13.53 -7.65
N LEU A 152 -7.14 13.11 -6.55
CA LEU A 152 -8.17 12.08 -6.60
C LEU A 152 -9.38 12.55 -7.42
N LYS A 153 -9.92 11.65 -8.25
CA LYS A 153 -11.16 11.86 -8.99
C LYS A 153 -12.34 12.01 -8.04
N VAL A 154 -13.40 12.66 -8.51
CA VAL A 154 -14.64 12.84 -7.73
C VAL A 154 -15.25 11.51 -7.32
N ASP A 155 -15.24 10.51 -8.22
CA ASP A 155 -15.75 9.16 -7.94
C ASP A 155 -14.94 8.47 -6.85
N THR A 156 -13.60 8.54 -6.92
CA THR A 156 -12.68 7.99 -5.91
C THR A 156 -12.93 8.61 -4.53
N LYS A 157 -13.04 9.95 -4.45
CA LYS A 157 -13.38 10.65 -3.21
C LYS A 157 -14.73 10.20 -2.66
N THR A 158 -15.73 10.04 -3.54
CA THR A 158 -17.06 9.61 -3.16
C THR A 158 -17.06 8.19 -2.60
N LYS A 159 -16.33 7.27 -3.21
CA LYS A 159 -16.16 5.90 -2.70
C LYS A 159 -15.46 5.90 -1.34
N LEU A 160 -14.30 6.55 -1.22
CA LEU A 160 -13.58 6.66 0.05
C LEU A 160 -14.43 7.25 1.17
N SER A 161 -15.22 8.28 0.88
CA SER A 161 -16.08 8.94 1.89
C SER A 161 -17.17 8.06 2.50
N ARG A 162 -17.48 6.91 1.88
CA ARG A 162 -18.41 5.91 2.45
C ARG A 162 -17.76 5.11 3.58
N HIS A 163 -16.44 5.02 3.59
CA HIS A 163 -15.66 4.22 4.54
C HIS A 163 -15.14 5.03 5.72
N GLY A 164 -15.05 6.35 5.58
CA GLY A 164 -14.58 7.22 6.65
C GLY A 164 -14.57 8.68 6.26
N LYS A 165 -14.44 9.55 7.27
CA LYS A 165 -14.27 10.98 7.04
C LYS A 165 -12.90 11.25 6.43
N ILE A 166 -12.86 11.88 5.26
CA ILE A 166 -11.59 12.30 4.65
C ILE A 166 -11.07 13.55 5.37
N VAL A 167 -9.82 13.50 5.79
CA VAL A 167 -9.05 14.61 6.39
C VAL A 167 -7.75 14.77 5.63
N PHE A 168 -7.42 15.98 5.25
CA PHE A 168 -6.19 16.28 4.51
C PHE A 168 -5.52 17.56 5.02
N ALA A 169 -4.23 17.68 4.79
CA ALA A 169 -3.42 18.84 5.14
C ALA A 169 -2.34 19.13 4.09
N PRO A 170 -1.94 20.39 3.90
CA PRO A 170 -0.81 20.74 3.06
C PRO A 170 0.50 20.34 3.74
N ILE A 171 1.24 19.40 3.14
CA ILE A 171 2.53 18.90 3.64
C ILE A 171 3.63 18.92 2.57
N PRO A 172 3.81 20.02 1.81
CA PRO A 172 4.68 20.03 0.62
C PRO A 172 6.14 19.72 0.91
N THR A 173 6.62 20.02 2.12
CA THR A 173 8.00 19.69 2.51
C THR A 173 8.17 18.18 2.71
N ILE A 174 7.20 17.52 3.31
CA ILE A 174 7.23 16.05 3.52
C ILE A 174 7.14 15.35 2.17
N GLU A 175 6.21 15.76 1.30
CA GLU A 175 6.05 15.22 -0.05
C GLU A 175 7.36 15.33 -0.86
N LYS A 176 8.01 16.50 -0.81
CA LYS A 176 9.24 16.76 -1.57
C LYS A 176 10.45 15.98 -1.07
N LEU A 177 10.61 15.82 0.23
CA LEU A 177 11.79 15.21 0.86
C LEU A 177 11.57 13.73 1.22
N GLY A 178 10.35 13.39 1.65
CA GLY A 178 9.99 12.03 2.06
C GLY A 178 9.37 11.20 0.95
N GLY A 179 8.79 11.84 -0.06
CA GLY A 179 8.16 11.16 -1.20
C GLY A 179 6.84 10.48 -0.88
N GLY A 180 6.13 10.91 0.17
CA GLY A 180 4.86 10.33 0.59
C GLY A 180 3.82 11.36 1.02
N SER A 181 2.56 10.92 1.11
CA SER A 181 1.38 11.72 1.49
C SER A 181 1.02 11.58 2.97
N VAL A 182 1.49 10.54 3.64
CA VAL A 182 1.27 10.27 5.07
C VAL A 182 2.49 9.63 5.69
#